data_4a44531d799e1369fe6f69b43bd86550
#
_entry.id   4a44531d799e1369fe6f69b43bd86550
#
_cell.length_a   1.000
_cell.length_b   1.000
_cell.length_c   1.000
_cell.angle_alpha   90.00
_cell.angle_beta   90.00
_cell.angle_gamma   90.00
#
_symmetry.space_group_name_H-M   'P 1'
#
loop_
_entity.id
_entity.type
_entity.pdbx_description
1 polymer ?
#
loop_
_entity_poly.entity_id
_entity_poly.type
_entity_poly.pdbx_seq_one_letter_code
_entity_poly.pdbx_strand_id
1 'polypeptide(L)'
;MNHRRTHQFQGTDLRRVQCRSRIFWLLSVFLPLLAQVRDLHAQDVVVRETPLKAAYIYNFAKYVQWPADSTKLVGTENPIVCGVYGPSALEVYLQKIAAKKTVNGRPIAVHRYDSVANLGQANILFVPASVADADYQRIVQALANTSTMLFGERMDLADNNSVTFYIESNRVKFQINLENTEAA
;
A
#
# COMPACT_ATOMS: atom_id res chain seq x y z
N MET A 1 -16.76 97.41 7.52
CA MET A 1 -16.29 96.84 8.76
C MET A 1 -16.16 95.29 8.53
N ASN A 2 -14.94 94.82 8.44
CA ASN A 2 -14.56 93.45 8.07
C ASN A 2 -14.63 92.53 9.28
N HIS A 3 -15.28 91.39 9.16
CA HIS A 3 -15.04 90.23 10.02
C HIS A 3 -14.64 89.04 9.17
N ARG A 4 -13.32 88.69 9.21
CA ARG A 4 -12.78 87.43 8.72
C ARG A 4 -13.11 86.36 9.75
N ARG A 5 -13.81 85.27 9.33
CA ARG A 5 -13.87 84.01 10.08
C ARG A 5 -12.83 83.06 9.51
N THR A 6 -11.91 82.72 10.32
CA THR A 6 -10.98 81.62 10.09
C THR A 6 -11.64 80.29 10.38
N HIS A 7 -11.75 79.46 9.39
CA HIS A 7 -12.14 78.02 9.55
C HIS A 7 -10.94 77.19 10.00
N GLN A 8 -11.00 76.66 11.22
CA GLN A 8 -10.14 75.63 11.68
C GLN A 8 -10.50 74.32 10.98
N PHE A 9 -9.53 73.71 10.27
CA PHE A 9 -9.60 72.35 9.80
C PHE A 9 -9.24 71.42 10.95
N GLN A 10 -10.21 70.63 11.42
CA GLN A 10 -9.98 69.54 12.35
C GLN A 10 -9.38 68.34 11.57
N GLY A 11 -8.17 67.94 11.96
CA GLY A 11 -7.53 66.73 11.48
C GLY A 11 -8.24 65.48 12.03
N THR A 12 -8.93 64.78 11.15
CA THR A 12 -9.57 63.52 11.49
C THR A 12 -8.67 62.32 11.07
N ASP A 13 -8.27 61.56 12.09
CA ASP A 13 -8.08 60.09 12.10
C ASP A 13 -7.41 59.39 10.91
N LEU A 14 -6.12 59.55 10.77
CA LEU A 14 -5.29 58.64 9.96
C LEU A 14 -4.83 57.37 10.76
N ARG A 15 -5.21 57.21 12.01
CA ARG A 15 -4.74 56.05 12.84
C ARG A 15 -5.61 54.81 12.71
N ARG A 16 -6.82 54.89 12.18
CA ARG A 16 -7.72 53.69 12.06
C ARG A 16 -7.50 52.85 10.80
N VAL A 17 -6.83 53.36 9.79
CA VAL A 17 -6.64 52.62 8.53
C VAL A 17 -5.45 51.66 8.59
N GLN A 18 -4.40 51.95 9.42
CA GLN A 18 -3.21 51.12 9.50
C GLN A 18 -3.39 49.82 10.28
N CYS A 19 -4.40 49.73 11.16
CA CYS A 19 -4.65 48.53 11.93
C CYS A 19 -5.35 47.42 11.11
N ARG A 20 -6.19 47.79 10.13
CA ARG A 20 -6.89 46.86 9.27
C ARG A 20 -5.98 46.20 8.24
N SER A 21 -4.92 46.89 7.78
CA SER A 21 -3.97 46.36 6.82
C SER A 21 -3.07 45.28 7.42
N ARG A 22 -2.70 45.36 8.70
CA ARG A 22 -1.86 44.39 9.38
C ARG A 22 -2.58 43.06 9.65
N ILE A 23 -3.87 43.12 9.91
CA ILE A 23 -4.70 41.91 10.13
C ILE A 23 -4.90 41.15 8.81
N PHE A 24 -5.07 41.87 7.69
CA PHE A 24 -5.18 41.27 6.36
C PHE A 24 -3.86 40.57 5.91
N TRP A 25 -2.71 41.15 6.26
CA TRP A 25 -1.41 40.54 5.95
C TRP A 25 -1.15 39.29 6.78
N LEU A 26 -1.53 39.25 8.04
CA LEU A 26 -1.42 38.09 8.91
C LEU A 26 -2.34 36.94 8.48
N LEU A 27 -3.57 37.26 8.03
CA LEU A 27 -4.49 36.24 7.48
C LEU A 27 -4.03 35.68 6.13
N SER A 28 -3.36 36.47 5.30
CA SER A 28 -2.82 36.03 4.00
C SER A 28 -1.64 35.08 4.13
N VAL A 29 -0.86 35.16 5.20
CA VAL A 29 0.29 34.27 5.45
C VAL A 29 -0.15 32.97 6.16
N PHE A 30 -1.22 33.01 6.97
CA PHE A 30 -1.69 31.84 7.72
C PHE A 30 -2.55 30.88 6.88
N LEU A 31 -3.21 31.37 5.84
CA LEU A 31 -4.11 30.55 5.01
C LEU A 31 -3.36 29.47 4.18
N PRO A 32 -2.18 29.71 3.57
CA PRO A 32 -1.45 28.68 2.86
C PRO A 32 -0.79 27.64 3.77
N LEU A 33 -0.55 27.97 5.06
CA LEU A 33 0.06 27.04 6.01
C LEU A 33 -0.92 25.91 6.44
N LEU A 34 -2.23 26.17 6.43
CA LEU A 34 -3.27 25.19 6.74
C LEU A 34 -3.53 24.20 5.57
N ALA A 35 -3.09 24.53 4.35
CA ALA A 35 -3.27 23.66 3.19
C ALA A 35 -2.23 22.51 3.11
N GLN A 36 -1.13 22.61 3.85
CA GLN A 36 -0.04 21.62 3.78
C GLN A 36 -0.20 20.42 4.73
N VAL A 37 -1.23 20.40 5.57
CA VAL A 37 -1.41 19.34 6.59
C VAL A 37 -2.11 18.09 6.03
N ARG A 38 -2.63 18.12 4.81
CA ARG A 38 -3.44 17.02 4.25
C ARG A 38 -2.63 15.84 3.72
N ASP A 39 -1.38 16.02 3.36
CA ASP A 39 -0.57 14.96 2.73
C ASP A 39 0.15 14.03 3.73
N LEU A 40 0.29 14.44 4.99
CA LEU A 40 0.99 13.67 6.01
C LEU A 40 0.25 12.40 6.45
N HIS A 41 -1.09 12.36 6.34
CA HIS A 41 -1.87 11.19 6.76
C HIS A 41 -1.89 10.06 5.73
N ALA A 42 -1.79 10.36 4.45
CA ALA A 42 -1.79 9.34 3.40
C ALA A 42 -0.49 8.52 3.37
N GLN A 43 0.65 9.15 3.64
CA GLN A 43 1.95 8.47 3.67
C GLN A 43 2.09 7.53 4.88
N ASP A 44 1.51 7.88 6.03
CA ASP A 44 1.61 7.07 7.25
C ASP A 44 0.81 5.76 7.15
N VAL A 45 -0.28 5.75 6.37
CA VAL A 45 -1.10 4.55 6.11
C VAL A 45 -0.34 3.57 5.22
N VAL A 46 0.23 4.03 4.12
CA VAL A 46 1.00 3.19 3.18
C VAL A 46 2.22 2.59 3.85
N VAL A 47 2.91 3.35 4.72
CA VAL A 47 4.09 2.87 5.46
C VAL A 47 3.76 1.73 6.44
N ARG A 48 2.55 1.68 6.98
CA ARG A 48 2.11 0.60 7.89
C ARG A 48 1.48 -0.60 7.18
N GLU A 49 0.88 -0.37 6.04
CA GLU A 49 0.13 -1.36 5.27
C GLU A 49 1.04 -2.45 4.70
N THR A 50 2.08 -2.07 3.99
CA THR A 50 2.97 -3.01 3.30
C THR A 50 3.67 -4.01 4.24
N PRO A 51 4.28 -3.58 5.37
CA PRO A 51 4.88 -4.53 6.32
C PRO A 51 3.85 -5.45 6.97
N LEU A 52 2.62 -4.97 7.17
CA LEU A 52 1.54 -5.79 7.74
C LEU A 52 1.08 -6.87 6.74
N LYS A 53 0.92 -6.53 5.45
CA LYS A 53 0.63 -7.50 4.39
C LYS A 53 1.73 -8.58 4.29
N ALA A 54 3.00 -8.17 4.36
CA ALA A 54 4.11 -9.14 4.38
C ALA A 54 4.06 -10.09 5.58
N ALA A 55 3.70 -9.57 6.77
CA ALA A 55 3.52 -10.37 7.96
C ALA A 55 2.33 -11.34 7.83
N TYR A 56 1.23 -10.93 7.21
CA TYR A 56 0.10 -11.83 6.92
C TYR A 56 0.51 -12.93 5.96
N ILE A 57 1.17 -12.62 4.84
CA ILE A 57 1.66 -13.63 3.88
C ILE A 57 2.55 -14.65 4.58
N TYR A 58 3.48 -14.21 5.42
CA TYR A 58 4.32 -15.11 6.21
C TYR A 58 3.50 -16.01 7.14
N ASN A 59 2.48 -15.47 7.81
CA ASN A 59 1.61 -16.26 8.68
C ASN A 59 0.80 -17.28 7.90
N PHE A 60 0.23 -16.90 6.75
CA PHE A 60 -0.46 -17.86 5.87
C PHE A 60 0.48 -18.98 5.45
N ALA A 61 1.71 -18.65 5.03
CA ALA A 61 2.71 -19.67 4.67
C ALA A 61 2.93 -20.73 5.75
N LYS A 62 2.81 -20.37 7.03
CA LYS A 62 2.99 -21.29 8.17
C LYS A 62 1.80 -22.23 8.40
N TYR A 63 0.59 -21.79 8.06
CA TYR A 63 -0.63 -22.56 8.33
C TYR A 63 -1.05 -23.44 7.17
N VAL A 64 -0.54 -23.19 5.98
CA VAL A 64 -0.83 -23.99 4.79
C VAL A 64 0.01 -25.29 4.81
N GLN A 65 -0.63 -26.39 4.45
CA GLN A 65 0.05 -27.68 4.24
C GLN A 65 0.52 -27.74 2.79
N TRP A 66 1.76 -27.38 2.57
CA TRP A 66 2.35 -27.40 1.23
C TRP A 66 2.63 -28.83 0.78
N PRO A 67 2.17 -29.27 -0.41
CA PRO A 67 2.50 -30.58 -0.95
C PRO A 67 4.02 -30.80 -0.99
N ALA A 68 4.47 -32.01 -0.70
CA ALA A 68 5.88 -32.35 -0.66
C ALA A 68 6.57 -32.13 -2.02
N ASP A 69 5.82 -32.30 -3.11
CA ASP A 69 6.32 -32.20 -4.49
C ASP A 69 6.20 -30.80 -5.09
N SER A 70 5.61 -29.84 -4.37
CA SER A 70 5.36 -28.48 -4.87
C SER A 70 6.62 -27.64 -5.09
N THR A 71 7.79 -28.22 -4.87
CA THR A 71 9.08 -27.55 -5.06
C THR A 71 10.07 -28.48 -5.77
N LYS A 72 10.03 -28.47 -7.08
CA LYS A 72 11.06 -29.09 -7.94
C LYS A 72 12.38 -28.32 -7.99
N LEU A 73 12.71 -27.55 -6.98
CA LEU A 73 14.07 -27.05 -6.82
C LEU A 73 14.88 -28.16 -6.18
N VAL A 74 15.62 -28.87 -7.02
CA VAL A 74 16.58 -29.90 -6.63
C VAL A 74 17.67 -29.25 -5.80
N GLY A 75 17.56 -29.35 -4.50
CA GLY A 75 18.55 -28.89 -3.52
C GLY A 75 18.13 -29.29 -2.11
N THR A 76 19.08 -29.43 -1.21
CA THR A 76 18.90 -29.91 0.17
C THR A 76 18.00 -29.00 1.04
N GLU A 77 17.62 -27.86 0.54
CA GLU A 77 16.77 -26.86 1.23
C GLU A 77 15.58 -26.51 0.33
N ASN A 78 14.52 -27.29 0.43
CA ASN A 78 13.25 -27.05 -0.24
C ASN A 78 12.57 -25.75 0.27
N PRO A 79 12.86 -24.56 -0.27
CA PRO A 79 12.36 -23.29 0.28
C PRO A 79 10.87 -23.13 0.01
N ILE A 80 10.20 -22.30 0.85
CA ILE A 80 8.90 -21.72 0.51
C ILE A 80 9.15 -20.52 -0.37
N VAL A 81 8.70 -20.59 -1.62
CA VAL A 81 8.90 -19.52 -2.61
C VAL A 81 7.75 -18.52 -2.52
N CYS A 82 8.06 -17.29 -2.10
CA CYS A 82 7.15 -16.15 -2.11
C CYS A 82 7.44 -15.30 -3.34
N GLY A 83 6.55 -15.33 -4.32
CA GLY A 83 6.59 -14.53 -5.53
C GLY A 83 5.94 -13.17 -5.34
N VAL A 84 6.47 -12.15 -6.02
CA VAL A 84 5.87 -10.83 -6.15
C VAL A 84 5.82 -10.49 -7.63
N TYR A 85 4.65 -10.18 -8.16
CA TYR A 85 4.52 -9.82 -9.58
C TYR A 85 4.76 -8.34 -9.79
N GLY A 86 5.74 -8.02 -10.63
CA GLY A 86 6.15 -6.65 -10.92
C GLY A 86 6.83 -5.92 -9.74
N PRO A 87 7.10 -4.63 -9.87
CA PRO A 87 7.72 -3.83 -8.82
C PRO A 87 6.75 -3.59 -7.67
N SER A 88 7.14 -3.94 -6.45
CA SER A 88 6.35 -3.71 -5.24
C SER A 88 7.25 -3.53 -4.01
N ALA A 89 6.90 -2.58 -3.16
CA ALA A 89 7.58 -2.40 -1.86
C ALA A 89 7.44 -3.64 -0.95
N LEU A 90 6.45 -4.50 -1.19
CA LEU A 90 6.23 -5.74 -0.43
C LEU A 90 7.43 -6.68 -0.50
N GLU A 91 8.12 -6.73 -1.65
CA GLU A 91 9.32 -7.55 -1.85
C GLU A 91 10.38 -7.30 -0.76
N VAL A 92 10.66 -6.03 -0.47
CA VAL A 92 11.66 -5.64 0.55
C VAL A 92 11.28 -6.15 1.95
N TYR A 93 9.99 -6.11 2.30
CA TYR A 93 9.53 -6.60 3.61
C TYR A 93 9.53 -8.12 3.69
N LEU A 94 9.16 -8.81 2.62
CA LEU A 94 9.28 -10.26 2.54
C LEU A 94 10.74 -10.72 2.65
N GLN A 95 11.66 -10.04 1.98
CA GLN A 95 13.11 -10.31 2.10
C GLN A 95 13.61 -10.12 3.53
N LYS A 96 13.16 -9.06 4.23
CA LYS A 96 13.51 -8.85 5.66
C LYS A 96 12.97 -9.97 6.56
N ILE A 97 11.80 -10.53 6.25
CA ILE A 97 11.24 -11.68 6.97
C ILE A 97 12.07 -12.95 6.62
N ALA A 98 12.32 -13.21 5.35
CA ALA A 98 13.08 -14.36 4.88
C ALA A 98 14.49 -14.46 5.50
N ALA A 99 15.14 -13.32 5.69
CA ALA A 99 16.46 -13.25 6.32
C ALA A 99 16.48 -13.68 7.80
N LYS A 100 15.32 -13.73 8.47
CA LYS A 100 15.22 -13.96 9.94
C LYS A 100 14.31 -15.09 10.35
N LYS A 101 13.49 -15.60 9.43
CA LYS A 101 12.42 -16.56 9.72
C LYS A 101 12.41 -17.70 8.72
N THR A 102 11.87 -18.82 9.17
CA THR A 102 11.58 -20.00 8.35
C THR A 102 10.10 -20.34 8.46
N VAL A 103 9.62 -21.16 7.55
CA VAL A 103 8.26 -21.73 7.56
C VAL A 103 8.39 -23.22 7.83
N ASN A 104 7.99 -23.66 9.02
CA ASN A 104 8.08 -25.07 9.43
C ASN A 104 9.47 -25.70 9.19
N GLY A 105 10.54 -24.93 9.49
CA GLY A 105 11.94 -25.35 9.29
C GLY A 105 12.47 -25.11 7.87
N ARG A 106 11.63 -24.77 6.90
CA ARG A 106 12.02 -24.49 5.51
C ARG A 106 12.43 -23.03 5.35
N PRO A 107 13.51 -22.70 4.64
CA PRO A 107 13.86 -21.32 4.33
C PRO A 107 12.81 -20.68 3.43
N ILE A 108 12.77 -19.35 3.41
CA ILE A 108 11.89 -18.56 2.53
C ILE A 108 12.76 -17.98 1.42
N ALA A 109 12.36 -18.21 0.17
CA ALA A 109 12.93 -17.55 -1.00
C ALA A 109 11.94 -16.50 -1.51
N VAL A 110 12.43 -15.30 -1.84
CA VAL A 110 11.60 -14.23 -2.39
C VAL A 110 12.05 -13.94 -3.81
N HIS A 111 11.13 -14.05 -4.76
CA HIS A 111 11.39 -13.84 -6.18
C HIS A 111 10.42 -12.79 -6.75
N ARG A 112 10.95 -11.89 -7.58
CA ARG A 112 10.13 -11.02 -8.41
C ARG A 112 9.92 -11.66 -9.77
N TYR A 113 8.69 -11.61 -10.26
CA TYR A 113 8.27 -12.08 -11.57
C TYR A 113 7.81 -10.90 -12.41
N ASP A 114 8.40 -10.70 -13.57
CA ASP A 114 8.03 -9.65 -14.52
C ASP A 114 7.27 -10.23 -15.73
N SER A 115 6.98 -11.52 -15.71
CA SER A 115 6.21 -12.21 -16.73
C SER A 115 5.45 -13.40 -16.14
N VAL A 116 4.45 -13.90 -16.88
CA VAL A 116 3.65 -15.07 -16.47
C VAL A 116 4.40 -16.40 -16.60
N ALA A 117 5.56 -16.42 -17.24
CA ALA A 117 6.37 -17.62 -17.32
C ALA A 117 6.92 -18.02 -15.94
N ASN A 118 6.78 -19.28 -15.58
CA ASN A 118 7.31 -19.87 -14.34
C ASN A 118 6.60 -19.45 -13.04
N LEU A 119 5.43 -18.80 -13.09
CA LEU A 119 4.67 -18.43 -11.89
C LEU A 119 4.30 -19.64 -11.01
N GLY A 120 4.00 -20.78 -11.62
CA GLY A 120 3.66 -22.02 -10.91
C GLY A 120 4.80 -22.63 -10.06
N GLN A 121 5.98 -22.04 -10.07
CA GLN A 121 7.08 -22.43 -9.17
C GLN A 121 6.99 -21.73 -7.80
N ALA A 122 6.14 -20.70 -7.67
CA ALA A 122 5.91 -20.02 -6.40
C ALA A 122 4.90 -20.82 -5.56
N ASN A 123 5.13 -20.92 -4.26
CA ASN A 123 4.12 -21.41 -3.31
C ASN A 123 3.05 -20.32 -3.07
N ILE A 124 3.49 -19.08 -2.99
CA ILE A 124 2.65 -17.90 -2.83
C ILE A 124 3.02 -16.89 -3.90
N LEU A 125 2.04 -16.33 -4.60
CA LEU A 125 2.22 -15.20 -5.51
C LEU A 125 1.40 -14.01 -5.04
N PHE A 126 2.05 -12.89 -4.83
CA PHE A 126 1.38 -11.62 -4.57
C PHE A 126 1.31 -10.77 -5.85
N VAL A 127 0.11 -10.27 -6.15
CA VAL A 127 -0.16 -9.40 -7.31
C VAL A 127 -0.69 -8.06 -6.79
N PRO A 128 0.06 -6.96 -6.98
CA PRO A 128 -0.37 -5.64 -6.53
C PRO A 128 -1.52 -5.10 -7.36
N ALA A 129 -2.29 -4.15 -6.79
CA ALA A 129 -3.44 -3.52 -7.44
C ALA A 129 -3.09 -2.77 -8.73
N SER A 130 -1.82 -2.40 -8.92
CA SER A 130 -1.34 -1.67 -10.10
C SER A 130 -1.23 -2.51 -11.37
N VAL A 131 -1.39 -3.84 -11.26
CA VAL A 131 -1.31 -4.74 -12.42
C VAL A 131 -2.55 -4.59 -13.29
N ALA A 132 -2.35 -4.45 -14.60
CA ALA A 132 -3.43 -4.29 -15.56
C ALA A 132 -4.33 -5.54 -15.64
N ASP A 133 -5.61 -5.37 -15.95
CA ASP A 133 -6.60 -6.46 -15.99
C ASP A 133 -6.17 -7.60 -16.91
N ALA A 134 -5.64 -7.27 -18.10
CA ALA A 134 -5.20 -8.27 -19.06
C ALA A 134 -4.05 -9.14 -18.53
N ASP A 135 -3.12 -8.56 -17.78
CA ASP A 135 -2.02 -9.31 -17.16
C ASP A 135 -2.52 -10.11 -15.96
N TYR A 136 -3.44 -9.53 -15.19
CA TYR A 136 -4.05 -10.25 -14.06
C TYR A 136 -4.77 -11.52 -14.54
N GLN A 137 -5.56 -11.44 -15.61
CA GLN A 137 -6.23 -12.61 -16.19
C GLN A 137 -5.24 -13.65 -16.71
N ARG A 138 -4.12 -13.24 -17.31
CA ARG A 138 -3.05 -14.17 -17.71
C ARG A 138 -2.42 -14.86 -16.52
N ILE A 139 -2.22 -14.15 -15.40
CA ILE A 139 -1.71 -14.73 -14.16
C ILE A 139 -2.68 -15.80 -13.64
N VAL A 140 -3.96 -15.48 -13.52
CA VAL A 140 -5.01 -16.43 -13.09
C VAL A 140 -5.01 -17.69 -13.96
N GLN A 141 -4.96 -17.52 -15.28
CA GLN A 141 -4.89 -18.66 -16.23
C GLN A 141 -3.62 -19.49 -16.06
N ALA A 142 -2.47 -18.85 -15.86
CA ALA A 142 -1.19 -19.53 -15.67
C ALA A 142 -1.14 -20.32 -14.36
N LEU A 143 -1.91 -19.94 -13.36
CA LEU A 143 -1.97 -20.57 -12.05
C LEU A 143 -3.08 -21.61 -11.90
N ALA A 144 -4.01 -21.72 -12.85
CA ALA A 144 -5.22 -22.53 -12.75
C ALA A 144 -5.01 -24.03 -12.42
N ASN A 145 -3.82 -24.57 -12.72
CA ASN A 145 -3.47 -25.98 -12.43
C ASN A 145 -2.18 -26.08 -11.62
N THR A 146 -1.94 -25.12 -10.76
CA THR A 146 -0.76 -25.08 -9.87
C THR A 146 -1.18 -25.05 -8.42
N SER A 147 -0.29 -25.49 -7.52
CA SER A 147 -0.47 -25.35 -6.07
C SER A 147 0.02 -24.00 -5.55
N THR A 148 -0.23 -22.91 -6.30
CA THR A 148 0.20 -21.56 -5.94
C THR A 148 -0.96 -20.79 -5.32
N MET A 149 -0.82 -20.34 -4.09
CA MET A 149 -1.78 -19.43 -3.47
C MET A 149 -1.63 -18.02 -4.04
N LEU A 150 -2.69 -17.50 -4.64
CA LEU A 150 -2.74 -16.15 -5.20
C LEU A 150 -3.23 -15.13 -4.16
N PHE A 151 -2.38 -14.16 -3.85
CA PHE A 151 -2.68 -13.02 -3.01
C PHE A 151 -2.85 -11.77 -3.86
N GLY A 152 -3.99 -11.09 -3.77
CA GLY A 152 -4.29 -9.87 -4.52
C GLY A 152 -4.69 -8.70 -3.62
N GLU A 153 -4.81 -7.52 -4.23
CA GLU A 153 -5.28 -6.29 -3.56
C GLU A 153 -6.57 -5.74 -4.20
N ARG A 154 -7.09 -6.39 -5.22
CA ARG A 154 -8.26 -5.93 -5.96
C ARG A 154 -9.50 -6.70 -5.53
N MET A 155 -10.44 -6.00 -4.89
CA MET A 155 -11.71 -6.58 -4.43
C MET A 155 -12.64 -6.98 -5.57
N ASP A 156 -12.57 -6.29 -6.70
CA ASP A 156 -13.31 -6.63 -7.93
C ASP A 156 -12.83 -7.94 -8.59
N LEU A 157 -11.66 -8.43 -8.19
CA LEU A 157 -11.06 -9.70 -8.63
C LEU A 157 -10.91 -10.71 -7.48
N ALA A 158 -11.60 -10.49 -6.37
CA ALA A 158 -11.46 -11.33 -5.16
C ALA A 158 -11.79 -12.81 -5.42
N ASP A 159 -12.72 -13.10 -6.33
CA ASP A 159 -13.11 -14.47 -6.69
C ASP A 159 -11.99 -15.26 -7.37
N ASN A 160 -11.01 -14.58 -7.94
CA ASN A 160 -9.86 -15.21 -8.57
C ASN A 160 -8.70 -15.47 -7.60
N ASN A 161 -8.73 -14.87 -6.41
CA ASN A 161 -7.65 -14.96 -5.42
C ASN A 161 -7.92 -16.03 -4.38
N SER A 162 -6.86 -16.62 -3.82
CA SER A 162 -6.95 -17.37 -2.56
C SER A 162 -7.16 -16.40 -1.39
N VAL A 163 -6.46 -15.26 -1.41
CA VAL A 163 -6.58 -14.21 -0.38
C VAL A 163 -6.56 -12.83 -1.04
N THR A 164 -7.51 -11.97 -0.67
CA THR A 164 -7.56 -10.57 -1.15
C THR A 164 -7.39 -9.62 0.02
N PHE A 165 -6.36 -8.77 -0.03
CA PHE A 165 -6.16 -7.68 0.92
C PHE A 165 -6.97 -6.45 0.52
N TYR A 166 -7.53 -5.77 1.51
CA TYR A 166 -8.22 -4.50 1.33
C TYR A 166 -8.05 -3.60 2.56
N ILE A 167 -8.35 -2.32 2.39
CA ILE A 167 -8.32 -1.34 3.47
C ILE A 167 -9.74 -0.98 3.85
N GLU A 168 -10.05 -1.14 5.12
CA GLU A 168 -11.31 -0.70 5.70
C GLU A 168 -11.06 0.01 7.02
N SER A 169 -11.62 1.20 7.20
CA SER A 169 -11.43 2.03 8.40
C SER A 169 -9.96 2.20 8.78
N ASN A 170 -9.10 2.45 7.78
CA ASN A 170 -7.66 2.63 7.93
C ASN A 170 -6.91 1.40 8.49
N ARG A 171 -7.45 0.20 8.26
CA ARG A 171 -6.86 -1.06 8.69
C ARG A 171 -6.75 -2.03 7.52
N VAL A 172 -5.65 -2.75 7.46
CA VAL A 172 -5.49 -3.86 6.52
C VAL A 172 -6.41 -4.98 6.99
N LYS A 173 -7.28 -5.40 6.10
CA LYS A 173 -8.12 -6.59 6.22
C LYS A 173 -7.86 -7.53 5.06
N PHE A 174 -8.38 -8.75 5.15
CA PHE A 174 -8.31 -9.70 4.05
C PHE A 174 -9.60 -10.53 3.99
N GLN A 175 -9.92 -10.97 2.79
CA GLN A 175 -10.93 -11.97 2.48
C GLN A 175 -10.24 -13.24 2.01
N ILE A 176 -10.71 -14.40 2.42
CA ILE A 176 -10.23 -15.71 1.97
C ILE A 176 -11.31 -16.33 1.08
N ASN A 177 -10.93 -16.77 -0.10
CA ASN A 177 -11.74 -17.65 -0.94
C ASN A 177 -11.35 -19.09 -0.64
N LEU A 178 -12.26 -19.85 0.01
CA LEU A 178 -11.97 -21.21 0.45
C LEU A 178 -11.76 -22.16 -0.73
N GLU A 179 -12.53 -22.03 -1.80
CA GLU A 179 -12.40 -22.87 -3.00
C GLU A 179 -11.00 -22.76 -3.62
N ASN A 180 -10.52 -21.52 -3.80
CA ASN A 180 -9.18 -21.27 -4.35
C ASN A 180 -8.06 -21.60 -3.36
N THR A 181 -8.35 -21.64 -2.07
CA THR A 181 -7.36 -21.97 -1.03
C THR A 181 -7.19 -23.47 -0.88
N GLU A 182 -8.28 -24.25 -1.04
CA GLU A 182 -8.23 -25.71 -1.01
C GLU A 182 -7.67 -26.32 -2.30
N ALA A 183 -7.77 -25.60 -3.42
CA ALA A 183 -7.24 -26.02 -4.72
C ALA A 183 -5.72 -25.77 -4.85
N ALA A 184 -5.14 -24.91 -4.01
CA ALA A 184 -3.73 -24.56 -4.02
C ALA A 184 -2.91 -25.48 -3.10
#